data_653a976edb99e2810d0251fb8380e9ee
#
_entry.id   653a976edb99e2810d0251fb8380e9ee
#
_cell.length_a   1.000
_cell.length_b   1.000
_cell.length_c   1.000
_cell.angle_alpha   90.00
_cell.angle_beta   90.00
_cell.angle_gamma   90.00
#
_symmetry.space_group_name_H-M   'P 1'
#
loop_
_entity.id
_entity.type
_entity.pdbx_description
1 polymer ?
#
loop_
_entity_poly.entity_id
_entity_poly.type
_entity_poly.pdbx_seq_one_letter_code
_entity_poly.pdbx_strand_id
1 'polypeptide(L)'
;MNEAETITASHIDRRIPVKNEKDELGELTIAFNELLKRLEISFNSQKQFVSNVSHELRTPLAALTAEIDVSLQKERTNEQYQLAMQNMLQDAKRMTRLIDGLLNLAKADYGKEEISMREVRLDELLLDARELILRAHPEYSIDLLFCNEEEDDDSLITVLGNPYLLNIAFSNLIENNCKYSENHSSIVQISFRDKWSIVRMADTGFGMSAKDKENLFTLFYRGGGDEKKKVEGYGIGMTLAHKIIHLHDGNIAVHSEQGKGTIFIVEIPHI
;
A
#
# COMPACT_ATOMS: atom_id res chain seq x y z
N MET A 1 -35.69 -25.91 15.78
CA MET A 1 -34.24 -25.91 15.44
C MET A 1 -33.75 -24.47 15.57
N ASN A 2 -32.79 -24.24 16.45
CA ASN A 2 -32.31 -22.87 16.71
C ASN A 2 -31.61 -22.32 15.47
N GLU A 3 -32.09 -21.23 14.88
CA GLU A 3 -31.51 -20.61 13.70
C GLU A 3 -30.06 -20.18 13.93
N ALA A 4 -29.67 -19.89 15.18
CA ALA A 4 -28.30 -19.62 15.57
C ALA A 4 -27.33 -20.81 15.36
N GLU A 5 -27.83 -22.06 15.44
CA GLU A 5 -27.03 -23.28 15.23
C GLU A 5 -26.67 -23.52 13.75
N THR A 6 -27.31 -22.80 12.81
CA THR A 6 -27.03 -22.89 11.36
C THR A 6 -26.00 -21.92 10.89
N ILE A 7 -25.55 -21.00 11.76
CA ILE A 7 -24.50 -20.02 11.42
C ILE A 7 -23.14 -20.70 11.62
N THR A 8 -22.48 -21.01 10.52
CA THR A 8 -21.14 -21.60 10.48
C THR A 8 -20.21 -20.69 9.66
N ALA A 9 -18.90 -20.92 9.70
CA ALA A 9 -17.93 -20.17 8.89
C ALA A 9 -18.24 -20.19 7.38
N SER A 10 -18.98 -21.22 6.90
CA SER A 10 -19.43 -21.33 5.50
C SER A 10 -20.78 -20.64 5.23
N HIS A 11 -21.51 -20.22 6.26
CA HIS A 11 -22.83 -19.59 6.17
C HIS A 11 -22.93 -18.38 7.11
N ILE A 12 -21.88 -17.58 7.12
CA ILE A 12 -21.77 -16.35 7.95
C ILE A 12 -22.64 -15.20 7.39
N ASP A 13 -23.13 -15.34 6.17
CA ASP A 13 -24.06 -14.43 5.49
C ASP A 13 -25.48 -14.45 6.09
N ARG A 14 -25.81 -15.49 6.87
CA ARG A 14 -27.13 -15.59 7.50
C ARG A 14 -27.27 -14.60 8.65
N ARG A 15 -28.51 -14.11 8.84
CA ARG A 15 -28.87 -13.19 9.93
C ARG A 15 -30.00 -13.78 10.74
N ILE A 16 -30.02 -13.45 12.05
CA ILE A 16 -31.10 -13.83 12.93
C ILE A 16 -32.27 -12.86 12.70
N PRO A 17 -33.49 -13.34 12.43
CA PRO A 17 -34.63 -12.46 12.20
C PRO A 17 -34.98 -11.69 13.48
N VAL A 18 -35.12 -10.39 13.39
CA VAL A 18 -35.55 -9.52 14.49
C VAL A 18 -37.05 -9.55 14.54
N LYS A 19 -37.62 -10.11 15.62
CA LYS A 19 -39.07 -10.21 15.80
C LYS A 19 -39.71 -8.95 16.36
N ASN A 20 -39.00 -8.26 17.24
CA ASN A 20 -39.42 -6.97 17.81
C ASN A 20 -38.18 -6.13 18.09
N GLU A 21 -38.07 -4.97 17.44
CA GLU A 21 -36.90 -4.09 17.57
C GLU A 21 -36.88 -3.28 18.88
N LYS A 22 -37.98 -3.29 19.63
CA LYS A 22 -38.17 -2.43 20.79
C LYS A 22 -38.04 -3.14 22.13
N ASP A 23 -37.71 -4.42 22.14
CA ASP A 23 -37.44 -5.18 23.37
C ASP A 23 -35.94 -5.54 23.48
N GLU A 24 -35.55 -5.96 24.67
CA GLU A 24 -34.14 -6.28 24.98
C GLU A 24 -33.61 -7.42 24.10
N LEU A 25 -34.46 -8.35 23.65
CA LEU A 25 -34.09 -9.43 22.74
C LEU A 25 -33.90 -8.93 21.32
N GLY A 26 -34.68 -7.94 20.90
CA GLY A 26 -34.53 -7.29 19.61
C GLY A 26 -33.24 -6.50 19.51
N GLU A 27 -32.92 -5.69 20.52
CA GLU A 27 -31.64 -4.95 20.59
C GLU A 27 -30.43 -5.88 20.56
N LEU A 28 -30.48 -6.98 21.34
CA LEU A 28 -29.43 -7.99 21.34
C LEU A 28 -29.28 -8.66 19.97
N THR A 29 -30.39 -8.97 19.29
CA THR A 29 -30.39 -9.57 17.95
C THR A 29 -29.78 -8.63 16.92
N ILE A 30 -30.07 -7.33 16.98
CA ILE A 30 -29.48 -6.31 16.12
C ILE A 30 -27.97 -6.22 16.34
N ALA A 31 -27.53 -6.12 17.61
CA ALA A 31 -26.09 -6.07 17.94
C ALA A 31 -25.35 -7.31 17.46
N PHE A 32 -25.96 -8.49 17.59
CA PHE A 32 -25.38 -9.75 17.12
C PHE A 32 -25.30 -9.80 15.58
N ASN A 33 -26.32 -9.34 14.87
CA ASN A 33 -26.30 -9.26 13.41
C ASN A 33 -25.24 -8.27 12.90
N GLU A 34 -24.99 -7.17 13.59
CA GLU A 34 -23.89 -6.25 13.28
C GLU A 34 -22.52 -6.90 13.49
N LEU A 35 -22.36 -7.71 14.53
CA LEU A 35 -21.14 -8.49 14.76
C LEU A 35 -20.94 -9.52 13.64
N LEU A 36 -21.99 -10.26 13.25
CA LEU A 36 -21.95 -11.19 12.12
C LEU A 36 -21.58 -10.49 10.82
N LYS A 37 -22.10 -9.30 10.56
CA LYS A 37 -21.75 -8.49 9.38
C LYS A 37 -20.27 -8.12 9.35
N ARG A 38 -19.70 -7.71 10.48
CA ARG A 38 -18.26 -7.41 10.60
C ARG A 38 -17.41 -8.66 10.38
N LEU A 39 -17.81 -9.79 10.92
CA LEU A 39 -17.13 -11.08 10.71
C LEU A 39 -17.20 -11.52 9.25
N GLU A 40 -18.35 -11.38 8.58
CA GLU A 40 -18.53 -11.70 7.17
C GLU A 40 -17.61 -10.85 6.28
N ILE A 41 -17.56 -9.53 6.52
CA ILE A 41 -16.67 -8.61 5.80
C ILE A 41 -15.20 -9.04 5.99
N SER A 42 -14.79 -9.32 7.23
CA SER A 42 -13.44 -9.75 7.55
C SER A 42 -13.07 -11.06 6.86
N PHE A 43 -13.96 -12.05 6.93
CA PHE A 43 -13.75 -13.37 6.32
C PHE A 43 -13.68 -13.31 4.79
N ASN A 44 -14.58 -12.54 4.17
CA ASN A 44 -14.57 -12.33 2.72
C ASN A 44 -13.30 -11.60 2.27
N SER A 45 -12.85 -10.59 3.02
CA SER A 45 -11.59 -9.88 2.76
C SER A 45 -10.38 -10.83 2.85
N GLN A 46 -10.35 -11.70 3.87
CA GLN A 46 -9.29 -12.70 4.03
C GLN A 46 -9.29 -13.73 2.89
N LYS A 47 -10.47 -14.23 2.49
CA LYS A 47 -10.61 -15.15 1.37
C LYS A 47 -10.14 -14.52 0.05
N GLN A 48 -10.52 -13.28 -0.20
CA GLN A 48 -10.10 -12.54 -1.38
C GLN A 48 -8.58 -12.27 -1.35
N PHE A 49 -8.02 -11.93 -0.18
CA PHE A 49 -6.58 -11.78 0.00
C PHE A 49 -5.82 -13.04 -0.42
N VAL A 50 -6.17 -14.22 0.14
CA VAL A 50 -5.52 -15.50 -0.20
C VAL A 50 -5.65 -15.82 -1.69
N SER A 51 -6.83 -15.58 -2.29
CA SER A 51 -7.05 -15.78 -3.71
C SER A 51 -6.16 -14.89 -4.56
N ASN A 52 -6.09 -13.59 -4.24
CA ASN A 52 -5.28 -12.63 -4.98
C ASN A 52 -3.78 -12.93 -4.86
N VAL A 53 -3.28 -13.22 -3.66
CA VAL A 53 -1.88 -13.64 -3.44
C VAL A 53 -1.54 -14.87 -4.29
N SER A 54 -2.44 -15.87 -4.30
CA SER A 54 -2.24 -17.09 -5.07
C SER A 54 -2.18 -16.82 -6.59
N HIS A 55 -2.99 -15.91 -7.09
CA HIS A 55 -2.97 -15.51 -8.50
C HIS A 55 -1.70 -14.72 -8.84
N GLU A 56 -1.33 -13.75 -8.01
CA GLU A 56 -0.16 -12.89 -8.25
C GLU A 56 1.18 -13.66 -8.15
N LEU A 57 1.24 -14.73 -7.36
CA LEU A 57 2.39 -15.63 -7.29
C LEU A 57 2.42 -16.65 -8.45
N ARG A 58 1.26 -17.17 -8.86
CA ARG A 58 1.18 -18.20 -9.89
C ARG A 58 1.66 -17.70 -11.26
N THR A 59 1.34 -16.47 -11.62
CA THR A 59 1.68 -15.90 -12.94
C THR A 59 3.19 -15.84 -13.17
N PRO A 60 4.02 -15.19 -12.33
CA PRO A 60 5.47 -15.16 -12.55
C PRO A 60 6.11 -16.56 -12.40
N LEU A 61 5.59 -17.41 -11.51
CA LEU A 61 6.07 -18.78 -11.35
C LEU A 61 5.85 -19.60 -12.61
N ALA A 62 4.67 -19.48 -13.24
CA ALA A 62 4.38 -20.16 -14.51
C ALA A 62 5.25 -19.67 -15.66
N ALA A 63 5.50 -18.33 -15.73
CA ALA A 63 6.39 -17.74 -16.73
C ALA A 63 7.84 -18.25 -16.55
N LEU A 64 8.33 -18.28 -15.32
CA LEU A 64 9.65 -18.76 -14.95
C LEU A 64 9.81 -20.24 -15.32
N THR A 65 8.83 -21.08 -14.97
CA THR A 65 8.83 -22.51 -15.30
C THR A 65 8.83 -22.72 -16.82
N ALA A 66 7.97 -21.99 -17.56
CA ALA A 66 7.90 -22.09 -19.01
C ALA A 66 9.22 -21.69 -19.70
N GLU A 67 9.89 -20.60 -19.22
CA GLU A 67 11.17 -20.17 -19.79
C GLU A 67 12.28 -21.20 -19.55
N ILE A 68 12.29 -21.84 -18.36
CA ILE A 68 13.20 -22.95 -18.03
C ILE A 68 12.92 -24.15 -18.97
N ASP A 69 11.68 -24.60 -19.08
CA ASP A 69 11.28 -25.73 -19.91
C ASP A 69 11.68 -25.54 -21.38
N VAL A 70 11.38 -24.35 -21.94
CA VAL A 70 11.75 -24.02 -23.33
C VAL A 70 13.28 -23.96 -23.50
N SER A 71 14.01 -23.49 -22.48
CA SER A 71 15.48 -23.42 -22.53
C SER A 71 16.15 -24.79 -22.44
N LEU A 72 15.50 -25.78 -21.83
CA LEU A 72 15.98 -27.16 -21.75
C LEU A 72 15.65 -28.02 -22.97
N GLN A 73 14.60 -27.66 -23.74
CA GLN A 73 14.14 -28.48 -24.87
C GLN A 73 14.95 -28.30 -26.15
N LYS A 74 15.66 -27.17 -26.30
CA LYS A 74 16.41 -26.85 -27.54
C LYS A 74 17.73 -26.21 -27.19
N GLU A 75 18.77 -26.54 -27.99
CA GLU A 75 20.02 -25.77 -27.95
C GLU A 75 19.76 -24.33 -28.35
N ARG A 76 20.32 -23.39 -27.62
CA ARG A 76 20.21 -21.94 -27.82
C ARG A 76 21.58 -21.32 -27.97
N THR A 77 21.63 -20.13 -28.57
CA THR A 77 22.87 -19.34 -28.55
C THR A 77 23.11 -18.76 -27.14
N ASN A 78 24.37 -18.36 -26.89
CA ASN A 78 24.71 -17.73 -25.59
C ASN A 78 23.86 -16.49 -25.31
N GLU A 79 23.55 -15.69 -26.33
CA GLU A 79 22.71 -14.48 -26.21
C GLU A 79 21.28 -14.85 -25.83
N GLN A 80 20.74 -15.93 -26.39
CA GLN A 80 19.39 -16.43 -26.05
C GLN A 80 19.32 -16.95 -24.61
N TYR A 81 20.38 -17.66 -24.15
CA TYR A 81 20.45 -18.08 -22.76
C TYR A 81 20.57 -16.90 -21.81
N GLN A 82 21.38 -15.88 -22.15
CA GLN A 82 21.50 -14.67 -21.35
C GLN A 82 20.16 -13.94 -21.20
N LEU A 83 19.42 -13.77 -22.31
CA LEU A 83 18.11 -13.15 -22.29
C LEU A 83 17.11 -13.95 -21.43
N ALA A 84 17.09 -15.28 -21.57
CA ALA A 84 16.24 -16.15 -20.77
C ALA A 84 16.57 -16.02 -19.26
N MET A 85 17.85 -16.03 -18.90
CA MET A 85 18.28 -15.83 -17.50
C MET A 85 17.91 -14.45 -16.97
N GLN A 86 17.99 -13.40 -17.79
CA GLN A 86 17.57 -12.03 -17.41
C GLN A 86 16.06 -11.99 -17.13
N ASN A 87 15.24 -12.59 -17.99
CA ASN A 87 13.80 -12.68 -17.80
C ASN A 87 13.44 -13.45 -16.52
N MET A 88 14.06 -14.60 -16.30
CA MET A 88 13.87 -15.40 -15.08
C MET A 88 14.28 -14.63 -13.82
N LEU A 89 15.39 -13.90 -13.86
CA LEU A 89 15.83 -13.07 -12.74
C LEU A 89 14.83 -11.93 -12.46
N GLN A 90 14.25 -11.33 -13.51
CA GLN A 90 13.23 -10.29 -13.36
C GLN A 90 11.97 -10.84 -12.70
N ASP A 91 11.49 -12.02 -13.12
CA ASP A 91 10.33 -12.66 -12.51
C ASP A 91 10.59 -13.08 -11.06
N ALA A 92 11.78 -13.61 -10.75
CA ALA A 92 12.17 -13.92 -9.37
C ALA A 92 12.20 -12.65 -8.49
N LYS A 93 12.76 -11.53 -8.97
CA LYS A 93 12.75 -10.25 -8.27
C LYS A 93 11.33 -9.70 -8.07
N ARG A 94 10.42 -9.91 -9.03
CA ARG A 94 9.01 -9.57 -8.89
C ARG A 94 8.36 -10.35 -7.74
N MET A 95 8.59 -11.66 -7.68
CA MET A 95 8.07 -12.50 -6.59
C MET A 95 8.60 -12.06 -5.22
N THR A 96 9.90 -11.76 -5.13
CA THR A 96 10.50 -11.26 -3.89
C THR A 96 9.83 -9.96 -3.43
N ARG A 97 9.65 -8.99 -4.32
CA ARG A 97 8.95 -7.73 -3.99
C ARG A 97 7.51 -7.94 -3.51
N LEU A 98 6.79 -8.91 -4.10
CA LEU A 98 5.45 -9.27 -3.64
C LEU A 98 5.47 -9.84 -2.22
N ILE A 99 6.38 -10.79 -1.94
CA ILE A 99 6.53 -11.43 -0.63
C ILE A 99 6.90 -10.38 0.43
N ASP A 100 7.88 -9.51 0.15
CA ASP A 100 8.29 -8.44 1.06
C ASP A 100 7.14 -7.47 1.36
N GLY A 101 6.35 -7.11 0.33
CA GLY A 101 5.14 -6.30 0.50
C GLY A 101 4.11 -6.95 1.44
N LEU A 102 3.89 -8.27 1.28
CA LEU A 102 2.96 -9.03 2.14
C LEU A 102 3.48 -9.17 3.58
N LEU A 103 4.78 -9.41 3.77
CA LEU A 103 5.40 -9.46 5.11
C LEU A 103 5.33 -8.10 5.82
N ASN A 104 5.58 -7.01 5.10
CA ASN A 104 5.47 -5.68 5.65
C ASN A 104 4.01 -5.31 5.97
N LEU A 105 3.05 -5.77 5.15
CA LEU A 105 1.62 -5.59 5.43
C LEU A 105 1.23 -6.34 6.71
N ALA A 106 1.71 -7.56 6.91
CA ALA A 106 1.48 -8.32 8.14
C ALA A 106 2.10 -7.62 9.36
N LYS A 107 3.33 -7.07 9.23
CA LYS A 107 3.95 -6.28 10.31
C LYS A 107 3.16 -5.01 10.64
N ALA A 108 2.59 -4.34 9.65
CA ALA A 108 1.77 -3.15 9.87
C ALA A 108 0.39 -3.46 10.51
N ASP A 109 -0.03 -4.73 10.53
CA ASP A 109 -1.23 -5.19 11.24
C ASP A 109 -0.97 -5.48 12.74
N TYR A 110 0.30 -5.51 13.20
CA TYR A 110 0.63 -5.57 14.62
C TYR A 110 0.23 -4.27 15.32
N GLY A 111 -0.17 -4.39 16.57
CA GLY A 111 -0.45 -3.20 17.41
C GLY A 111 0.80 -2.37 17.68
N LYS A 112 0.62 -1.10 18.06
CA LYS A 112 1.74 -0.21 18.46
C LYS A 112 2.61 -0.81 19.58
N GLU A 113 2.01 -1.62 20.45
CA GLU A 113 2.68 -2.26 21.59
C GLU A 113 3.73 -3.30 21.15
N GLU A 114 3.61 -3.84 19.95
CA GLU A 114 4.51 -4.86 19.40
C GLU A 114 5.63 -4.25 18.52
N ILE A 115 5.55 -2.95 18.24
CA ILE A 115 6.48 -2.26 17.34
C ILE A 115 7.32 -1.27 18.13
N SER A 116 8.64 -1.34 17.97
CA SER A 116 9.56 -0.38 18.57
C SER A 116 9.37 1.01 17.95
N MET A 117 8.79 1.94 18.73
CA MET A 117 8.65 3.35 18.38
C MET A 117 9.81 4.13 18.99
N ARG A 118 10.35 5.07 18.23
CA ARG A 118 11.41 6.00 18.69
C ARG A 118 11.27 7.35 17.99
N GLU A 119 12.03 8.32 18.44
CA GLU A 119 12.15 9.61 17.78
C GLU A 119 12.77 9.43 16.38
N VAL A 120 12.12 9.98 15.36
CA VAL A 120 12.52 9.88 13.95
C VAL A 120 12.44 11.27 13.33
N ARG A 121 13.55 11.74 12.78
CA ARG A 121 13.59 12.97 11.98
C ARG A 121 13.05 12.68 10.58
N LEU A 122 11.99 13.39 10.19
CA LEU A 122 11.34 13.18 8.88
C LEU A 122 12.21 13.64 7.71
N ASP A 123 13.01 14.68 7.87
CA ASP A 123 13.93 15.16 6.85
C ASP A 123 14.99 14.09 6.49
N GLU A 124 15.66 13.52 7.50
CA GLU A 124 16.61 12.43 7.32
C GLU A 124 15.95 11.21 6.67
N LEU A 125 14.77 10.83 7.16
CA LEU A 125 14.02 9.68 6.63
C LEU A 125 13.61 9.88 5.16
N LEU A 126 13.21 11.08 4.75
CA LEU A 126 12.86 11.38 3.37
C LEU A 126 14.09 11.44 2.46
N LEU A 127 15.25 11.89 2.98
CA LEU A 127 16.52 11.80 2.28
C LEU A 127 16.92 10.34 2.03
N ASP A 128 16.80 9.48 3.03
CA ASP A 128 17.07 8.04 2.91
C ASP A 128 16.13 7.37 1.90
N ALA A 129 14.83 7.68 1.96
CA ALA A 129 13.84 7.17 1.02
C ALA A 129 14.16 7.60 -0.42
N ARG A 130 14.51 8.87 -0.62
CA ARG A 130 14.94 9.39 -1.92
C ARG A 130 16.17 8.66 -2.47
N GLU A 131 17.20 8.49 -1.62
CA GLU A 131 18.42 7.80 -2.05
C GLU A 131 18.15 6.35 -2.45
N LEU A 132 17.34 5.63 -1.67
CA LEU A 132 16.93 4.25 -1.95
C LEU A 132 16.22 4.14 -3.31
N ILE A 133 15.27 5.05 -3.57
CA ILE A 133 14.50 5.06 -4.81
C ILE A 133 15.41 5.38 -6.00
N LEU A 134 16.27 6.41 -5.91
CA LEU A 134 17.17 6.81 -7.00
C LEU A 134 18.24 5.76 -7.30
N ARG A 135 18.68 4.97 -6.33
CA ARG A 135 19.56 3.82 -6.57
C ARG A 135 18.86 2.70 -7.37
N ALA A 136 17.57 2.48 -7.13
CA ALA A 136 16.78 1.47 -7.84
C ALA A 136 16.32 1.97 -9.22
N HIS A 137 16.06 3.26 -9.35
CA HIS A 137 15.49 3.95 -10.50
C HIS A 137 16.27 5.24 -10.81
N PRO A 138 17.46 5.14 -11.45
CA PRO A 138 18.29 6.31 -11.75
C PRO A 138 17.63 7.33 -12.69
N GLU A 139 16.59 6.90 -13.43
CA GLU A 139 15.79 7.72 -14.33
C GLU A 139 14.78 8.64 -13.61
N TYR A 140 14.55 8.46 -12.30
CA TYR A 140 13.61 9.26 -11.55
C TYR A 140 14.23 10.58 -11.08
N SER A 141 13.39 11.61 -10.92
CA SER A 141 13.75 12.90 -10.33
C SER A 141 12.90 13.16 -9.09
N ILE A 142 13.54 13.40 -7.95
CA ILE A 142 12.87 13.63 -6.68
C ILE A 142 13.46 14.89 -6.05
N ASP A 143 12.64 15.95 -6.01
CA ASP A 143 13.01 17.23 -5.41
C ASP A 143 12.46 17.30 -3.98
N LEU A 144 13.34 17.51 -3.00
CA LEU A 144 12.98 17.71 -1.60
C LEU A 144 13.05 19.20 -1.28
N LEU A 145 11.92 19.75 -0.82
CA LEU A 145 11.77 21.15 -0.42
C LEU A 145 11.46 21.22 1.08
N PHE A 146 12.27 21.94 1.81
CA PHE A 146 12.07 22.21 3.22
C PHE A 146 11.51 23.63 3.36
N CYS A 147 10.24 23.75 3.72
CA CYS A 147 9.59 25.04 3.89
C CYS A 147 9.63 25.41 5.38
N ASN A 148 10.75 25.97 5.82
CA ASN A 148 10.88 26.63 7.10
C ASN A 148 11.40 28.03 6.84
N GLU A 149 10.53 29.02 6.92
CA GLU A 149 10.98 30.42 6.79
C GLU A 149 11.37 31.05 8.14
N GLU A 150 11.02 30.52 9.32
CA GLU A 150 11.24 31.24 10.58
C GLU A 150 11.51 30.42 11.86
N GLU A 151 11.45 29.09 11.88
CA GLU A 151 11.68 28.33 13.12
C GLU A 151 12.65 27.16 12.92
N ASP A 152 13.89 27.31 13.42
CA ASP A 152 14.89 26.23 13.61
C ASP A 152 14.48 25.33 14.81
N ASP A 153 13.25 24.86 14.86
CA ASP A 153 12.78 23.96 15.91
C ASP A 153 12.79 22.51 15.41
N ASP A 154 13.82 21.77 15.78
CA ASP A 154 13.99 20.36 15.45
C ASP A 154 12.81 19.48 15.94
N SER A 155 12.05 19.92 16.95
CA SER A 155 10.89 19.19 17.47
C SER A 155 9.77 19.09 16.44
N LEU A 156 9.58 20.10 15.58
CA LEU A 156 8.56 20.12 14.54
C LEU A 156 8.81 19.08 13.44
N ILE A 157 10.07 18.68 13.23
CA ILE A 157 10.49 17.69 12.22
C ILE A 157 10.48 16.28 12.82
N THR A 158 10.49 16.16 14.14
CA THR A 158 10.66 14.90 14.85
C THR A 158 9.30 14.30 15.21
N VAL A 159 9.10 13.04 14.82
CA VAL A 159 7.88 12.25 15.10
C VAL A 159 8.21 11.01 15.92
N LEU A 160 7.25 10.51 16.69
CA LEU A 160 7.36 9.22 17.36
C LEU A 160 6.98 8.11 16.38
N GLY A 161 7.94 7.27 15.98
CA GLY A 161 7.65 6.26 14.97
C GLY A 161 8.68 5.15 14.85
N ASN A 162 8.36 4.19 13.99
CA ASN A 162 9.29 3.16 13.55
C ASN A 162 9.94 3.61 12.22
N PRO A 163 11.27 3.90 12.20
CA PRO A 163 11.91 4.46 11.02
C PRO A 163 11.87 3.53 9.80
N TYR A 164 11.93 2.21 10.01
CA TYR A 164 11.86 1.24 8.93
C TYR A 164 10.48 1.26 8.25
N LEU A 165 9.40 1.24 9.04
CA LEU A 165 8.04 1.27 8.50
C LEU A 165 7.73 2.63 7.85
N LEU A 166 8.10 3.75 8.48
CA LEU A 166 7.92 5.08 7.89
C LEU A 166 8.68 5.22 6.57
N ASN A 167 9.92 4.72 6.49
CA ASN A 167 10.67 4.71 5.24
C ASN A 167 9.93 3.94 4.13
N ILE A 168 9.37 2.77 4.45
CA ILE A 168 8.54 1.99 3.51
C ILE A 168 7.32 2.80 3.05
N ALA A 169 6.61 3.46 3.98
CA ALA A 169 5.42 4.24 3.63
C ALA A 169 5.76 5.39 2.68
N PHE A 170 6.75 6.21 3.02
CA PHE A 170 7.16 7.34 2.17
C PHE A 170 7.76 6.87 0.85
N SER A 171 8.58 5.81 0.84
CA SER A 171 9.10 5.24 -0.41
C SER A 171 7.99 4.79 -1.34
N ASN A 172 6.94 4.11 -0.84
CA ASN A 172 5.80 3.70 -1.66
C ASN A 172 5.04 4.89 -2.25
N LEU A 173 4.84 5.98 -1.48
CA LEU A 173 4.14 7.18 -1.94
C LEU A 173 4.95 7.94 -2.99
N ILE A 174 6.24 8.17 -2.74
CA ILE A 174 7.16 8.88 -3.66
C ILE A 174 7.34 8.08 -4.95
N GLU A 175 7.60 6.77 -4.83
CA GLU A 175 7.76 5.90 -6.00
C GLU A 175 6.48 5.85 -6.84
N ASN A 176 5.30 5.86 -6.20
CA ASN A 176 4.04 5.93 -6.89
C ASN A 176 3.91 7.23 -7.71
N ASN A 177 4.24 8.39 -7.12
CA ASN A 177 4.25 9.65 -7.86
C ASN A 177 5.18 9.59 -9.08
N CYS A 178 6.42 9.10 -8.92
CA CYS A 178 7.36 8.97 -10.03
C CYS A 178 6.85 8.01 -11.11
N LYS A 179 6.27 6.88 -10.74
CA LYS A 179 5.74 5.87 -11.69
C LYS A 179 4.60 6.38 -12.54
N TYR A 180 3.74 7.23 -11.99
CA TYR A 180 2.55 7.75 -12.68
C TYR A 180 2.71 9.17 -13.21
N SER A 181 3.89 9.79 -13.00
CA SER A 181 4.29 11.06 -13.61
C SER A 181 4.84 10.84 -15.02
N GLU A 182 4.49 11.72 -15.96
CA GLU A 182 5.02 11.66 -17.32
C GLU A 182 6.55 11.82 -17.37
N ASN A 183 7.09 12.62 -16.46
CA ASN A 183 8.53 12.92 -16.38
C ASN A 183 9.25 12.06 -15.33
N HIS A 184 8.61 11.04 -14.79
CA HIS A 184 9.14 10.24 -13.68
C HIS A 184 9.62 11.08 -12.49
N SER A 185 8.88 12.14 -12.17
CA SER A 185 9.26 13.10 -11.14
C SER A 185 8.27 13.20 -10.00
N SER A 186 8.79 13.53 -8.82
CA SER A 186 8.00 13.85 -7.62
C SER A 186 8.61 15.04 -6.88
N ILE A 187 7.79 15.99 -6.46
CA ILE A 187 8.17 17.09 -5.57
C ILE A 187 7.67 16.74 -4.18
N VAL A 188 8.60 16.64 -3.24
CA VAL A 188 8.31 16.33 -1.82
C VAL A 188 8.59 17.57 -0.99
N GLN A 189 7.61 18.01 -0.23
CA GLN A 189 7.68 19.23 0.57
C GLN A 189 7.31 18.90 2.03
N ILE A 190 8.14 19.37 2.98
CA ILE A 190 7.83 19.29 4.41
C ILE A 190 7.38 20.67 4.87
N SER A 191 6.31 20.70 5.66
CA SER A 191 5.78 21.88 6.34
C SER A 191 5.17 21.48 7.68
N PHE A 192 4.89 22.47 8.52
CA PHE A 192 4.36 22.25 9.87
C PHE A 192 3.10 23.08 10.08
N ARG A 193 2.15 22.54 10.81
CA ARG A 193 0.97 23.28 11.25
C ARG A 193 0.42 22.69 12.54
N ASP A 194 0.31 23.54 13.57
CA ASP A 194 -0.14 23.14 14.91
C ASP A 194 0.72 21.99 15.45
N LYS A 195 0.11 20.82 15.66
CA LYS A 195 0.75 19.60 16.16
C LYS A 195 1.13 18.60 15.06
N TRP A 196 1.11 19.01 13.80
CA TRP A 196 1.28 18.13 12.67
C TRP A 196 2.51 18.48 11.84
N SER A 197 3.38 17.51 11.63
CA SER A 197 4.34 17.52 10.53
C SER A 197 3.62 17.07 9.29
N ILE A 198 3.69 17.84 8.22
CA ILE A 198 2.96 17.64 6.97
C ILE A 198 3.95 17.37 5.86
N VAL A 199 3.86 16.19 5.25
CA VAL A 199 4.65 15.84 4.06
C VAL A 199 3.73 15.81 2.85
N ARG A 200 3.96 16.74 1.92
CA ARG A 200 3.23 16.84 0.66
C ARG A 200 4.08 16.26 -0.46
N MET A 201 3.56 15.30 -1.20
CA MET A 201 4.22 14.68 -2.35
C MET A 201 3.35 14.90 -3.58
N ALA A 202 3.89 15.54 -4.61
CA ALA A 202 3.15 15.93 -5.79
C ALA A 202 3.82 15.44 -7.08
N ASP A 203 2.99 15.00 -8.03
CA ASP A 203 3.36 14.68 -9.40
C ASP A 203 2.50 15.45 -10.42
N THR A 204 2.93 15.46 -11.67
CA THR A 204 2.23 16.05 -12.81
C THR A 204 1.79 14.99 -13.82
N GLY A 205 1.42 13.81 -13.33
CA GLY A 205 1.10 12.65 -14.15
C GLY A 205 -0.37 12.53 -14.57
N PHE A 206 -0.78 11.31 -14.85
CA PHE A 206 -2.12 11.01 -15.40
C PHE A 206 -3.28 11.32 -14.44
N GLY A 207 -3.00 11.52 -13.16
CA GLY A 207 -4.02 11.71 -12.13
C GLY A 207 -4.97 10.51 -11.99
N MET A 208 -6.06 10.69 -11.23
CA MET A 208 -6.99 9.62 -10.87
C MET A 208 -8.43 9.99 -11.15
N SER A 209 -9.23 9.01 -11.60
CA SER A 209 -10.68 9.12 -11.63
C SER A 209 -11.28 9.09 -10.22
N ALA A 210 -12.54 9.48 -10.03
CA ALA A 210 -13.24 9.37 -8.75
C ALA A 210 -13.22 7.92 -8.22
N LYS A 211 -13.46 6.94 -9.10
CA LYS A 211 -13.43 5.52 -8.77
C LYS A 211 -12.03 5.04 -8.33
N ASP A 212 -10.97 5.52 -9.00
CA ASP A 212 -9.59 5.17 -8.62
C ASP A 212 -9.26 5.72 -7.22
N LYS A 213 -9.70 6.96 -6.91
CA LYS A 213 -9.50 7.57 -5.58
C LYS A 213 -10.21 6.80 -4.47
N GLU A 214 -11.47 6.40 -4.68
CA GLU A 214 -12.24 5.60 -3.72
C GLU A 214 -11.58 4.26 -3.40
N ASN A 215 -10.92 3.65 -4.38
CA ASN A 215 -10.31 2.33 -4.24
C ASN A 215 -8.80 2.34 -4.06
N LEU A 216 -8.17 3.53 -3.98
CA LEU A 216 -6.71 3.68 -3.97
C LEU A 216 -6.01 2.85 -2.88
N PHE A 217 -6.61 2.78 -1.69
CA PHE A 217 -6.08 2.04 -0.55
C PHE A 217 -6.64 0.61 -0.43
N THR A 218 -7.40 0.16 -1.43
CA THR A 218 -7.88 -1.23 -1.49
C THR A 218 -6.75 -2.14 -1.94
N LEU A 219 -6.52 -3.21 -1.19
CA LEU A 219 -5.45 -4.16 -1.47
C LEU A 219 -5.61 -4.83 -2.84
N PHE A 220 -4.54 -4.90 -3.61
CA PHE A 220 -4.48 -5.39 -4.99
C PHE A 220 -5.25 -4.53 -6.01
N TYR A 221 -5.78 -3.39 -5.60
CA TYR A 221 -6.40 -2.50 -6.55
C TYR A 221 -5.36 -1.84 -7.47
N ARG A 222 -5.67 -1.81 -8.75
CA ARG A 222 -4.89 -1.11 -9.78
C ARG A 222 -5.85 -0.28 -10.61
N GLY A 223 -5.55 1.00 -10.76
CA GLY A 223 -6.38 1.95 -11.50
C GLY A 223 -6.64 1.50 -12.95
N GLY A 224 -7.82 1.84 -13.47
CA GLY A 224 -8.23 1.55 -14.85
C GLY A 224 -7.60 2.52 -15.85
N GLY A 225 -7.36 2.03 -17.08
CA GLY A 225 -6.80 2.80 -18.20
C GLY A 225 -5.62 2.06 -18.84
N ASP A 226 -5.51 2.14 -20.17
CA ASP A 226 -4.51 1.34 -20.90
C ASP A 226 -3.07 1.79 -20.61
N GLU A 227 -2.85 3.07 -20.31
CA GLU A 227 -1.54 3.60 -19.91
C GLU A 227 -1.16 3.19 -18.49
N LYS A 228 -2.11 3.21 -17.55
CA LYS A 228 -1.91 2.77 -16.16
C LYS A 228 -1.66 1.27 -16.04
N LYS A 229 -2.21 0.46 -16.95
CA LYS A 229 -1.97 -0.99 -16.98
C LYS A 229 -0.53 -1.36 -17.32
N LYS A 230 0.21 -0.46 -17.99
CA LYS A 230 1.62 -0.66 -18.33
C LYS A 230 2.56 -0.45 -17.14
N VAL A 231 2.09 0.26 -16.10
CA VAL A 231 2.89 0.52 -14.90
C VAL A 231 2.95 -0.74 -14.04
N GLU A 232 4.16 -1.21 -13.73
CA GLU A 232 4.36 -2.42 -12.91
C GLU A 232 3.99 -2.18 -11.44
N GLY A 233 3.31 -3.17 -10.83
CA GLY A 233 3.00 -3.15 -9.40
C GLY A 233 1.87 -4.11 -9.03
N TYR A 234 1.81 -4.50 -7.76
CA TYR A 234 0.85 -5.47 -7.23
C TYR A 234 -0.36 -4.83 -6.54
N GLY A 235 -0.42 -3.50 -6.44
CA GLY A 235 -1.49 -2.81 -5.72
C GLY A 235 -1.42 -2.98 -4.19
N ILE A 236 -0.22 -3.23 -3.64
CA ILE A 236 0.02 -3.40 -2.20
C ILE A 236 0.54 -2.10 -1.58
N GLY A 237 1.39 -1.36 -2.30
CA GLY A 237 2.14 -0.23 -1.76
C GLY A 237 1.28 0.86 -1.13
N MET A 238 0.16 1.24 -1.77
CA MET A 238 -0.74 2.27 -1.24
C MET A 238 -1.48 1.81 0.02
N THR A 239 -1.96 0.56 0.04
CA THR A 239 -2.58 -0.02 1.24
C THR A 239 -1.58 -0.09 2.40
N LEU A 240 -0.34 -0.48 2.10
CA LEU A 240 0.74 -0.56 3.10
C LEU A 240 1.10 0.82 3.65
N ALA A 241 1.28 1.82 2.78
CA ALA A 241 1.54 3.20 3.22
C ALA A 241 0.41 3.72 4.12
N HIS A 242 -0.84 3.52 3.72
CA HIS A 242 -2.01 3.93 4.50
C HIS A 242 -2.03 3.28 5.90
N LYS A 243 -1.83 1.96 6.00
CA LYS A 243 -1.78 1.25 7.28
C LYS A 243 -0.64 1.73 8.17
N ILE A 244 0.56 1.90 7.59
CA ILE A 244 1.72 2.38 8.35
C ILE A 244 1.49 3.79 8.90
N ILE A 245 0.99 4.71 8.10
CA ILE A 245 0.73 6.07 8.56
C ILE A 245 -0.33 6.09 9.67
N HIS A 246 -1.41 5.31 9.54
CA HIS A 246 -2.40 5.17 10.63
C HIS A 246 -1.82 4.53 11.89
N LEU A 247 -0.89 3.58 11.78
CA LEU A 247 -0.17 3.02 12.92
C LEU A 247 0.63 4.07 13.70
N HIS A 248 1.02 5.16 13.03
CA HIS A 248 1.74 6.31 13.59
C HIS A 248 0.82 7.48 13.98
N ASP A 249 -0.50 7.25 14.17
CA ASP A 249 -1.53 8.26 14.44
C ASP A 249 -1.65 9.33 13.35
N GLY A 250 -1.09 9.07 12.18
CA GLY A 250 -1.13 9.97 11.04
C GLY A 250 -2.34 9.75 10.15
N ASN A 251 -2.47 10.61 9.16
CA ASN A 251 -3.50 10.56 8.14
C ASN A 251 -2.90 10.76 6.74
N ILE A 252 -3.56 10.21 5.71
CA ILE A 252 -3.21 10.45 4.30
C ILE A 252 -4.44 11.03 3.58
N ALA A 253 -4.29 12.24 3.07
CA ALA A 253 -5.24 12.85 2.15
C ALA A 253 -4.72 12.78 0.71
N VAL A 254 -5.64 12.66 -0.26
CA VAL A 254 -5.30 12.53 -1.69
C VAL A 254 -6.10 13.53 -2.50
N HIS A 255 -5.39 14.41 -3.19
CA HIS A 255 -5.95 15.33 -4.17
C HIS A 255 -5.46 14.92 -5.55
N SER A 256 -6.36 14.54 -6.43
CA SER A 256 -6.02 14.13 -7.79
C SER A 256 -7.15 14.45 -8.74
N GLU A 257 -6.80 14.87 -9.92
CA GLU A 257 -7.71 15.11 -11.05
C GLU A 257 -7.07 14.49 -12.29
N GLN A 258 -7.88 13.83 -13.10
CA GLN A 258 -7.40 13.15 -14.30
C GLN A 258 -6.75 14.14 -15.26
N GLY A 259 -5.51 13.86 -15.68
CA GLY A 259 -4.68 14.71 -16.54
C GLY A 259 -3.98 15.87 -15.83
N LYS A 260 -4.08 16.00 -14.49
CA LYS A 260 -3.44 17.07 -13.72
C LYS A 260 -2.45 16.59 -12.67
N GLY A 261 -2.28 15.27 -12.53
CA GLY A 261 -1.41 14.67 -11.55
C GLY A 261 -2.06 14.37 -10.21
N THR A 262 -1.24 14.03 -9.23
CA THR A 262 -1.67 13.62 -7.89
C THR A 262 -0.86 14.31 -6.81
N ILE A 263 -1.52 14.64 -5.71
CA ILE A 263 -0.92 15.17 -4.50
C ILE A 263 -1.32 14.25 -3.35
N PHE A 264 -0.34 13.62 -2.71
CA PHE A 264 -0.50 12.98 -1.42
C PHE A 264 -0.11 13.97 -0.32
N ILE A 265 -0.91 14.03 0.72
CA ILE A 265 -0.63 14.81 1.93
C ILE A 265 -0.65 13.87 3.11
N VAL A 266 0.49 13.69 3.75
CA VAL A 266 0.65 12.88 4.94
C VAL A 266 0.81 13.80 6.13
N GLU A 267 -0.01 13.62 7.15
CA GLU A 267 0.03 14.34 8.41
C GLU A 267 0.41 13.35 9.52
N ILE A 268 1.50 13.61 10.26
CA ILE A 268 1.93 12.82 11.41
C ILE A 268 2.13 13.76 12.61
N PRO A 269 1.68 13.39 13.82
CA PRO A 269 1.91 14.21 15.01
C PRO A 269 3.42 14.34 15.28
N HIS A 270 3.92 15.57 15.45
CA HIS A 270 5.27 15.78 15.97
C HIS A 270 5.29 15.72 17.50
N ILE A 271 6.48 15.58 18.10
CA ILE A 271 6.68 15.49 19.56
C ILE A 271 6.94 16.85 20.19
#